data_7c913e0fee60cfd56d1c02f48d5c6e86
#
_entry.id   7c913e0fee60cfd56d1c02f48d5c6e86
#
_cell.length_a   1.000
_cell.length_b   1.000
_cell.length_c   1.000
_cell.angle_alpha   90.00
_cell.angle_beta   90.00
_cell.angle_gamma   90.00
#
_symmetry.space_group_name_H-M   'P 1'
#
loop_
_entity.id
_entity.type
_entity.pdbx_description
1 polymer ?
#
loop_
_entity_poly.entity_id
_entity_poly.type
_entity_poly.pdbx_seq_one_letter_code
_entity_poly.pdbx_strand_id
1 'polypeptide(L)'
;MNRRVLLVPCLLFSTFAMASDLPSGSLPESGNSDVGYRTVAEALASLKQMKEASFSTVRGWTIVTDKVHMTVWSFAPKTDPSYPSVVKRFVTAAGTGSIITMKVLCESNKISCDNLVRQFYDMNFRGSGAQLEHK
;
A
#
# COMPACT_ATOMS: atom_id res chain seq x y z
N MET A 1 -50.19 60.80 -4.60
CA MET A 1 -48.74 60.61 -4.41
C MET A 1 -48.46 59.14 -4.15
N ASN A 2 -48.21 58.31 -5.21
CA ASN A 2 -47.99 56.93 -5.08
C ASN A 2 -46.51 56.61 -5.31
N ARG A 3 -45.78 56.29 -4.24
CA ARG A 3 -44.42 55.85 -4.26
C ARG A 3 -44.44 54.30 -4.51
N ARG A 4 -44.18 53.91 -5.75
CA ARG A 4 -43.93 52.49 -6.09
C ARG A 4 -42.51 52.14 -5.69
N VAL A 5 -42.37 51.27 -4.67
CA VAL A 5 -41.13 50.63 -4.29
C VAL A 5 -40.94 49.46 -5.20
N LEU A 6 -39.92 49.53 -6.06
CA LEU A 6 -39.47 48.40 -6.88
C LEU A 6 -38.57 47.51 -6.02
N LEU A 7 -39.07 46.32 -5.67
CA LEU A 7 -38.29 45.26 -5.06
C LEU A 7 -37.49 44.56 -6.17
N VAL A 8 -36.16 44.68 -6.10
CA VAL A 8 -35.21 43.94 -6.96
C VAL A 8 -34.96 42.60 -6.28
N PRO A 9 -35.23 41.46 -6.90
CA PRO A 9 -34.86 40.18 -6.34
C PRO A 9 -33.36 39.94 -6.56
N CYS A 10 -32.61 39.84 -5.45
CA CYS A 10 -31.21 39.46 -5.43
C CYS A 10 -31.10 37.95 -5.73
N LEU A 11 -30.75 37.61 -6.97
CA LEU A 11 -30.43 36.23 -7.38
C LEU A 11 -29.09 35.86 -6.76
N LEU A 12 -29.13 35.07 -5.69
CA LEU A 12 -27.96 34.38 -5.13
C LEU A 12 -27.53 33.28 -6.08
N PHE A 13 -26.50 33.52 -6.88
CA PHE A 13 -25.77 32.48 -7.59
C PHE A 13 -24.95 31.68 -6.57
N SER A 14 -25.49 30.53 -6.16
CA SER A 14 -24.71 29.53 -5.45
C SER A 14 -23.75 28.87 -6.44
N THR A 15 -22.49 29.27 -6.40
CA THR A 15 -21.42 28.57 -7.09
C THR A 15 -21.17 27.25 -6.35
N PHE A 16 -21.66 26.15 -6.90
CA PHE A 16 -21.25 24.82 -6.51
C PHE A 16 -19.78 24.65 -6.95
N ALA A 17 -18.86 24.76 -6.02
CA ALA A 17 -17.50 24.30 -6.19
C ALA A 17 -17.55 22.75 -6.22
N MET A 18 -17.49 22.16 -7.42
CA MET A 18 -17.21 20.73 -7.56
C MET A 18 -15.75 20.51 -7.16
N ALA A 19 -15.53 20.12 -5.92
CA ALA A 19 -14.29 19.53 -5.50
C ALA A 19 -14.17 18.20 -6.28
N SER A 20 -13.27 18.16 -7.25
CA SER A 20 -12.86 16.91 -7.90
C SER A 20 -12.07 16.12 -6.84
N ASP A 21 -12.73 15.17 -6.18
CA ASP A 21 -12.06 14.13 -5.41
C ASP A 21 -11.24 13.29 -6.39
N LEU A 22 -9.98 13.70 -6.59
CA LEU A 22 -8.96 12.80 -7.06
C LEU A 22 -8.91 11.64 -6.04
N PRO A 23 -8.97 10.38 -6.49
CA PRO A 23 -8.71 9.28 -5.59
C PRO A 23 -7.27 9.45 -5.09
N SER A 24 -7.13 10.04 -3.91
CA SER A 24 -5.90 9.95 -3.13
C SER A 24 -5.69 8.46 -2.90
N GLY A 25 -4.86 7.84 -3.74
CA GLY A 25 -4.28 6.55 -3.42
C GLY A 25 -3.48 6.74 -2.15
N SER A 26 -4.15 6.69 -1.00
CA SER A 26 -3.48 6.69 0.28
C SER A 26 -2.55 5.50 0.28
N LEU A 27 -1.24 5.78 0.39
CA LEU A 27 -0.26 4.75 0.70
C LEU A 27 -0.79 3.98 1.90
N PRO A 28 -0.73 2.63 1.88
CA PRO A 28 -1.14 1.87 3.05
C PRO A 28 -0.39 2.41 4.26
N GLU A 29 -1.13 2.70 5.32
CA GLU A 29 -0.57 3.25 6.55
C GLU A 29 0.51 2.31 7.07
N SER A 30 1.70 2.83 7.31
CA SER A 30 2.82 2.06 7.81
C SER A 30 2.54 1.61 9.24
N GLY A 31 2.48 0.34 9.42
CA GLY A 31 2.26 -0.31 10.71
C GLY A 31 0.86 -0.87 10.86
N ASN A 32 0.76 -2.20 10.87
CA ASN A 32 -0.39 -3.03 11.21
C ASN A 32 -1.45 -3.26 10.14
N SER A 33 -1.05 -3.33 8.87
CA SER A 33 -1.89 -4.08 7.96
C SER A 33 -1.81 -5.56 8.35
N ASP A 34 -2.96 -6.20 8.53
CA ASP A 34 -3.05 -7.60 8.95
C ASP A 34 -2.31 -8.52 7.97
N VAL A 35 -1.08 -8.87 8.31
CA VAL A 35 -0.29 -9.87 7.56
C VAL A 35 -0.68 -11.30 7.94
N GLY A 36 -1.54 -11.47 8.96
CA GLY A 36 -1.96 -12.74 9.52
C GLY A 36 -1.13 -13.20 10.73
N TYR A 37 -0.20 -12.38 11.21
CA TYR A 37 0.65 -12.66 12.37
C TYR A 37 0.81 -11.40 13.22
N ARG A 38 1.05 -11.60 14.54
CA ARG A 38 1.20 -10.48 15.48
C ARG A 38 2.60 -9.88 15.44
N THR A 39 3.61 -10.70 15.20
CA THR A 39 5.02 -10.29 15.18
C THR A 39 5.73 -10.81 13.94
N VAL A 40 6.81 -10.13 13.56
CA VAL A 40 7.68 -10.56 12.46
C VAL A 40 8.32 -11.91 12.76
N ALA A 41 8.73 -12.14 14.01
CA ALA A 41 9.29 -13.42 14.45
C ALA A 41 8.29 -14.57 14.32
N GLU A 42 7.04 -14.36 14.74
CA GLU A 42 5.96 -15.34 14.60
C GLU A 42 5.70 -15.68 13.13
N ALA A 43 5.63 -14.66 12.25
CA ALA A 43 5.47 -14.87 10.81
C ALA A 43 6.58 -15.75 10.24
N LEU A 44 7.83 -15.44 10.54
CA LEU A 44 8.98 -16.21 10.05
C LEU A 44 8.99 -17.64 10.56
N ALA A 45 8.68 -17.85 11.85
CA ALA A 45 8.63 -19.17 12.48
C ALA A 45 7.54 -20.05 11.86
N SER A 46 6.35 -19.48 11.61
CA SER A 46 5.23 -20.18 10.99
C SER A 46 5.54 -20.56 9.53
N LEU A 47 6.12 -19.65 8.76
CA LEU A 47 6.48 -19.93 7.36
C LEU A 47 7.53 -21.01 7.24
N LYS A 48 8.47 -21.12 8.18
CA LYS A 48 9.48 -22.21 8.21
C LYS A 48 8.86 -23.61 8.39
N GLN A 49 7.66 -23.70 8.91
CA GLN A 49 6.94 -24.97 9.10
C GLN A 49 6.09 -25.35 7.88
N MET A 50 5.91 -24.41 6.93
CA MET A 50 5.12 -24.64 5.72
C MET A 50 5.94 -25.43 4.70
N LYS A 51 5.47 -26.61 4.31
CA LYS A 51 6.16 -27.49 3.35
C LYS A 51 6.27 -26.89 1.96
N GLU A 52 5.28 -26.08 1.55
CA GLU A 52 5.18 -25.46 0.23
C GLU A 52 5.97 -24.12 0.14
N ALA A 53 6.50 -23.63 1.25
CA ALA A 53 7.26 -22.40 1.27
C ALA A 53 8.70 -22.64 0.85
N SER A 54 9.19 -21.88 -0.12
CA SER A 54 10.57 -21.85 -0.52
C SER A 54 11.29 -20.61 0.00
N PHE A 55 12.50 -20.77 0.51
CA PHE A 55 13.31 -19.73 1.09
C PHE A 55 14.49 -19.38 0.18
N SER A 56 14.74 -18.10 0.04
CA SER A 56 15.91 -17.57 -0.67
C SER A 56 16.41 -16.28 0.03
N THR A 57 17.63 -15.87 -0.31
CA THR A 57 18.19 -14.61 0.18
C THR A 57 18.54 -13.72 -0.99
N VAL A 58 18.05 -12.50 -0.98
CA VAL A 58 18.32 -11.49 -2.01
C VAL A 58 18.80 -10.21 -1.32
N ARG A 59 20.05 -9.82 -1.55
CA ARG A 59 20.67 -8.62 -0.94
C ARG A 59 20.50 -8.56 0.59
N GLY A 60 20.62 -9.71 1.26
CA GLY A 60 20.45 -9.83 2.70
C GLY A 60 19.00 -10.03 3.18
N TRP A 61 18.01 -9.73 2.35
CA TRP A 61 16.60 -9.97 2.66
C TRP A 61 16.26 -11.46 2.57
N THR A 62 15.55 -11.98 3.55
CA THR A 62 14.98 -13.33 3.46
C THR A 62 13.67 -13.27 2.69
N ILE A 63 13.63 -13.94 1.56
CA ILE A 63 12.46 -14.02 0.70
C ILE A 63 11.83 -15.40 0.86
N VAL A 64 10.55 -15.44 1.20
CA VAL A 64 9.77 -16.66 1.30
C VAL A 64 8.70 -16.62 0.22
N THR A 65 8.67 -17.63 -0.63
CA THR A 65 7.69 -17.74 -1.71
C THR A 65 6.76 -18.91 -1.44
N ASP A 66 5.49 -18.62 -1.37
CA ASP A 66 4.39 -19.58 -1.37
C ASP A 66 3.72 -19.56 -2.75
N LYS A 67 4.04 -20.54 -3.57
CA LYS A 67 3.52 -20.63 -4.94
C LYS A 67 2.04 -21.03 -4.99
N VAL A 68 1.58 -21.77 -4.00
CA VAL A 68 0.17 -22.21 -3.92
C VAL A 68 -0.77 -21.01 -3.74
N HIS A 69 -0.39 -20.10 -2.86
CA HIS A 69 -1.18 -18.89 -2.57
C HIS A 69 -0.68 -17.65 -3.33
N MET A 70 0.26 -17.83 -4.27
CA MET A 70 0.86 -16.73 -5.05
C MET A 70 1.33 -15.57 -4.16
N THR A 71 1.96 -15.90 -3.05
CA THR A 71 2.38 -14.95 -2.02
C THR A 71 3.90 -14.93 -1.88
N VAL A 72 4.46 -13.73 -1.77
CA VAL A 72 5.88 -13.50 -1.50
C VAL A 72 6.01 -12.68 -0.23
N TRP A 73 6.79 -13.18 0.70
CA TRP A 73 7.14 -12.53 1.95
C TRP A 73 8.57 -12.05 1.88
N SER A 74 8.84 -10.83 2.29
CA SER A 74 10.17 -10.23 2.31
C SER A 74 10.49 -9.76 3.72
N PHE A 75 11.42 -10.43 4.39
CA PHE A 75 11.87 -10.11 5.75
C PHE A 75 13.13 -9.27 5.70
N ALA A 76 13.13 -8.13 6.40
CA ALA A 76 14.26 -7.24 6.47
C ALA A 76 15.46 -7.89 7.20
N PRO A 77 16.71 -7.68 6.72
CA PRO A 77 17.90 -8.08 7.45
C PRO A 77 18.13 -7.16 8.65
N LYS A 78 18.91 -7.62 9.63
CA LYS A 78 19.26 -6.84 10.83
C LYS A 78 19.97 -5.51 10.54
N THR A 79 20.56 -5.39 9.35
CA THR A 79 21.24 -4.18 8.89
C THR A 79 20.32 -3.14 8.27
N ASP A 80 19.05 -3.51 8.01
CA ASP A 80 18.07 -2.58 7.45
C ASP A 80 17.46 -1.71 8.54
N PRO A 81 17.28 -0.40 8.32
CA PRO A 81 16.66 0.50 9.30
C PRO A 81 15.23 0.11 9.71
N SER A 82 14.51 -0.60 8.83
CA SER A 82 13.15 -1.08 9.11
C SER A 82 13.09 -2.37 9.92
N TYR A 83 14.24 -2.98 10.25
CA TYR A 83 14.26 -4.23 11.03
C TYR A 83 13.74 -4.02 12.46
N PRO A 84 12.90 -4.93 13.02
CA PRO A 84 12.29 -6.09 12.35
C PRO A 84 11.08 -5.69 11.51
N SER A 85 11.01 -6.17 10.27
CA SER A 85 9.85 -5.96 9.42
C SER A 85 9.65 -7.09 8.41
N VAL A 86 8.42 -7.23 7.95
CA VAL A 86 8.03 -8.14 6.88
C VAL A 86 7.02 -7.49 5.96
N VAL A 87 7.22 -7.66 4.67
CA VAL A 87 6.29 -7.24 3.62
C VAL A 87 5.72 -8.48 2.95
N LYS A 88 4.41 -8.64 3.04
CA LYS A 88 3.63 -9.68 2.35
C LYS A 88 3.06 -9.10 1.08
N ARG A 89 3.38 -9.69 -0.07
CA ARG A 89 2.82 -9.33 -1.37
C ARG A 89 2.11 -10.53 -1.96
N PHE A 90 0.93 -10.33 -2.51
CA PHE A 90 0.16 -11.38 -3.18
C PHE A 90 -0.57 -10.82 -4.38
N VAL A 91 -0.80 -11.70 -5.35
CA VAL A 91 -1.47 -11.35 -6.60
C VAL A 91 -2.97 -11.59 -6.44
N THR A 92 -3.75 -10.59 -6.80
CA THR A 92 -5.21 -10.67 -6.81
C THR A 92 -5.71 -10.44 -8.23
N ALA A 93 -6.66 -11.25 -8.68
CA ALA A 93 -7.32 -11.03 -9.96
C ALA A 93 -8.13 -9.72 -9.94
N ALA A 94 -8.01 -8.94 -11.01
CA ALA A 94 -8.72 -7.67 -11.16
C ALA A 94 -9.17 -7.51 -12.61
N GLY A 95 -10.44 -7.75 -12.89
CA GLY A 95 -10.99 -7.74 -14.24
C GLY A 95 -10.28 -8.75 -15.15
N THR A 96 -9.69 -8.29 -16.26
CA THR A 96 -8.89 -9.11 -17.18
C THR A 96 -7.41 -9.19 -16.83
N GLY A 97 -7.00 -8.52 -15.76
CA GLY A 97 -5.60 -8.45 -15.31
C GLY A 97 -5.43 -8.94 -13.88
N SER A 98 -4.31 -8.55 -13.29
CA SER A 98 -3.99 -8.82 -11.89
C SER A 98 -3.35 -7.60 -11.24
N ILE A 99 -3.57 -7.46 -9.95
CA ILE A 99 -2.94 -6.43 -9.12
C ILE A 99 -2.09 -7.09 -8.04
N ILE A 100 -1.00 -6.41 -7.67
CA ILE A 100 -0.19 -6.81 -6.52
C ILE A 100 -0.71 -6.06 -5.31
N THR A 101 -1.21 -6.82 -4.34
CA THR A 101 -1.60 -6.28 -3.04
C THR A 101 -0.44 -6.43 -2.05
N MET A 102 -0.23 -5.43 -1.24
CA MET A 102 0.84 -5.38 -0.25
C MET A 102 0.29 -5.17 1.15
N LYS A 103 0.81 -5.94 2.11
CA LYS A 103 0.59 -5.75 3.55
C LYS A 103 1.93 -5.72 4.25
N VAL A 104 2.06 -4.88 5.26
CA VAL A 104 3.33 -4.65 5.98
C VAL A 104 3.12 -4.80 7.47
N LEU A 105 4.02 -5.54 8.12
CA LEU A 105 4.20 -5.53 9.56
C LEU A 105 5.62 -5.03 9.85
N CYS A 106 5.72 -3.90 10.52
CA CYS A 106 6.99 -3.25 10.82
C CYS A 106 7.03 -2.89 12.30
N GLU A 107 8.01 -3.43 13.02
CA GLU A 107 8.21 -3.24 14.45
C GLU A 107 9.32 -2.24 14.77
N SER A 108 9.79 -1.49 13.74
CA SER A 108 10.78 -0.43 13.86
C SER A 108 10.12 0.92 14.14
N ASN A 109 10.90 2.00 14.09
CA ASN A 109 10.37 3.36 14.24
C ASN A 109 9.54 3.77 13.02
N LYS A 110 8.64 4.75 13.22
CA LYS A 110 7.69 5.19 12.20
C LYS A 110 8.38 5.62 10.89
N ILE A 111 9.47 6.38 10.97
CA ILE A 111 10.16 6.90 9.78
C ILE A 111 10.71 5.75 8.92
N SER A 112 11.33 4.77 9.55
CA SER A 112 11.88 3.58 8.86
C SER A 112 10.76 2.73 8.27
N CYS A 113 9.64 2.58 8.98
CA CYS A 113 8.47 1.84 8.51
C CYS A 113 7.80 2.55 7.32
N ASP A 114 7.65 3.87 7.36
CA ASP A 114 7.09 4.68 6.25
C ASP A 114 7.99 4.59 4.99
N ASN A 115 9.31 4.61 5.17
CA ASN A 115 10.26 4.46 4.07
C ASN A 115 10.18 3.06 3.44
N LEU A 116 10.04 2.02 4.27
CA LEU A 116 9.84 0.65 3.82
C LEU A 116 8.59 0.53 2.93
N VAL A 117 7.46 1.04 3.41
CA VAL A 117 6.19 1.01 2.66
C VAL A 117 6.35 1.69 1.32
N ARG A 118 6.96 2.89 1.28
CA ARG A 118 7.18 3.64 0.05
C ARG A 118 8.07 2.89 -0.93
N GLN A 119 9.18 2.31 -0.44
CA GLN A 119 10.11 1.54 -1.27
C GLN A 119 9.43 0.36 -1.95
N PHE A 120 8.64 -0.42 -1.22
CA PHE A 120 7.93 -1.57 -1.78
C PHE A 120 6.76 -1.16 -2.67
N TYR A 121 6.08 -0.07 -2.35
CA TYR A 121 5.05 0.50 -3.22
C TYR A 121 5.63 0.88 -4.58
N ASP A 122 6.73 1.64 -4.62
CA ASP A 122 7.40 2.03 -5.86
C ASP A 122 7.89 0.83 -6.66
N MET A 123 8.40 -0.20 -5.97
CA MET A 123 8.84 -1.45 -6.61
C MET A 123 7.66 -2.20 -7.26
N ASN A 124 6.53 -2.31 -6.58
CA ASN A 124 5.34 -2.97 -7.11
C ASN A 124 4.79 -2.21 -8.32
N PHE A 125 4.76 -0.87 -8.25
CA PHE A 125 4.25 -0.03 -9.32
C PHE A 125 5.12 -0.13 -10.58
N ARG A 126 6.44 -0.07 -10.45
CA ARG A 126 7.38 -0.21 -11.56
C ARG A 126 7.38 -1.62 -12.16
N GLY A 127 7.20 -2.64 -11.31
CA GLY A 127 7.15 -4.05 -11.72
C GLY A 127 5.87 -4.44 -12.47
N SER A 128 4.78 -3.71 -12.30
CA SER A 128 3.51 -3.99 -12.96
C SER A 128 3.38 -3.42 -14.38
N GLY A 129 4.46 -2.87 -14.94
CA GLY A 129 4.48 -2.40 -16.34
C GLY A 129 3.62 -1.18 -16.63
N ALA A 130 3.16 -0.48 -15.59
CA ALA A 130 2.49 0.81 -15.73
C ALA A 130 3.53 1.87 -16.14
N GLN A 131 3.89 1.88 -17.43
CA GLN A 131 4.59 3.00 -18.02
C GLN A 131 3.60 4.16 -18.06
N LEU A 132 3.86 5.19 -17.27
CA LEU A 132 3.28 6.49 -17.51
C LEU A 132 3.85 6.97 -18.86
N GLU A 133 3.09 6.82 -19.92
CA GLU A 133 3.38 7.52 -21.17
C GLU A 133 3.28 9.01 -20.87
N HIS A 134 4.44 9.64 -20.72
CA HIS A 134 4.58 11.08 -20.83
C HIS A 134 4.32 11.46 -22.29
N LYS A 135 3.14 11.98 -22.53
CA LYS A 135 2.81 12.67 -23.77
C LYS A 135 3.08 14.16 -23.59
#